data_7aaa66ea5e9bf9e3b57d8f1eab962bb5
#
_entry.id   7aaa66ea5e9bf9e3b57d8f1eab962bb5
#
_cell.length_a   1.000
_cell.length_b   1.000
_cell.length_c   1.000
_cell.angle_alpha   90.00
_cell.angle_beta   90.00
_cell.angle_gamma   90.00
#
_symmetry.space_group_name_H-M   'P 1'
#
loop_
_entity.id
_entity.type
_entity.pdbx_description
1 polymer ?
#
loop_
_entity_poly.entity_id
_entity_poly.type
_entity_poly.pdbx_seq_one_letter_code
_entity_poly.pdbx_strand_id
1 'polypeptide(L)'
;MLVVDDDEIIRQLIAVNLTLEGFEVLTAVDGRDCLDKVTEASPDVITLDVMMPRLDGWVTATQLRKNPETAGIRVVLISARAQEDDRARGRDIGVDAYLTKPFDPAEMIRVVRELAGAPNTAFD
;
A
#
# COMPACT_ATOMS: atom_id res chain seq x y z
N MET A 1 1.05 -8.38 -5.33
CA MET A 1 0.82 -7.21 -4.46
C MET A 1 -0.65 -6.86 -4.40
N LEU A 2 -1.04 -6.08 -3.42
CA LEU A 2 -2.43 -5.72 -3.19
C LEU A 2 -2.60 -4.21 -3.31
N VAL A 3 -3.52 -3.77 -4.17
CA VAL A 3 -3.83 -2.35 -4.39
C VAL A 3 -5.18 -2.04 -3.73
N VAL A 4 -5.18 -1.15 -2.75
CA VAL A 4 -6.37 -0.82 -1.96
C VAL A 4 -6.73 0.64 -2.16
N ASP A 5 -7.87 0.89 -2.79
CA ASP A 5 -8.39 2.23 -3.03
C ASP A 5 -9.88 2.11 -3.31
N ASP A 6 -10.70 2.98 -2.70
CA ASP A 6 -12.14 2.97 -2.93
C ASP A 6 -12.53 3.64 -4.25
N ASP A 7 -11.66 4.48 -4.81
CA ASP A 7 -11.88 5.09 -6.11
C ASP A 7 -11.52 4.10 -7.21
N GLU A 8 -12.51 3.67 -7.95
CA GLU A 8 -12.31 2.66 -9.00
C GLU A 8 -11.30 3.10 -10.06
N ILE A 9 -11.34 4.36 -10.45
CA ILE A 9 -10.43 4.87 -11.48
C ILE A 9 -8.99 4.84 -10.99
N ILE A 10 -8.75 5.34 -9.79
CA ILE A 10 -7.41 5.35 -9.21
C ILE A 10 -6.92 3.92 -8.98
N ARG A 11 -7.79 3.07 -8.45
CA ARG A 11 -7.45 1.67 -8.19
C ARG A 11 -7.02 0.98 -9.47
N GLN A 12 -7.77 1.16 -10.56
CA GLN A 12 -7.43 0.56 -11.83
C GLN A 12 -6.16 1.17 -12.43
N LEU A 13 -5.97 2.48 -12.30
CA LEU A 13 -4.76 3.13 -12.77
C LEU A 13 -3.52 2.51 -12.13
N ILE A 14 -3.54 2.37 -10.82
CA ILE A 14 -2.42 1.79 -10.09
C ILE A 14 -2.22 0.33 -10.50
N ALA A 15 -3.32 -0.44 -10.53
CA ALA A 15 -3.25 -1.86 -10.84
C ALA A 15 -2.71 -2.11 -12.25
N VAL A 16 -3.17 -1.36 -13.24
CA VAL A 16 -2.72 -1.52 -14.63
C VAL A 16 -1.24 -1.17 -14.74
N ASN A 17 -0.81 -0.06 -14.16
CA ASN A 17 0.59 0.34 -14.23
C ASN A 17 1.51 -0.71 -13.63
N LEU A 18 1.13 -1.27 -12.48
CA LEU A 18 1.97 -2.28 -11.82
C LEU A 18 1.93 -3.61 -12.57
N THR A 19 0.79 -3.98 -13.12
CA THR A 19 0.69 -5.19 -13.93
C THR A 19 1.59 -5.09 -15.17
N LEU A 20 1.62 -3.94 -15.80
CA LEU A 20 2.49 -3.72 -16.97
C LEU A 20 3.97 -3.82 -16.61
N GLU A 21 4.32 -3.57 -15.35
CA GLU A 21 5.69 -3.69 -14.87
C GLU A 21 6.04 -5.10 -14.41
N GLY A 22 5.14 -6.05 -14.56
CA GLY A 22 5.41 -7.45 -14.23
C GLY A 22 4.94 -7.92 -12.88
N PHE A 23 4.25 -7.09 -12.10
CA PHE A 23 3.75 -7.50 -10.80
C PHE A 23 2.44 -8.27 -10.92
N GLU A 24 2.25 -9.24 -10.06
CA GLU A 24 0.95 -9.88 -9.87
C GLU A 24 0.13 -8.98 -8.94
N VAL A 25 -1.01 -8.51 -9.42
CA VAL A 25 -1.79 -7.51 -8.70
C VAL A 25 -3.19 -8.03 -8.37
N LEU A 26 -3.54 -7.95 -7.09
CA LEU A 26 -4.90 -8.10 -6.61
C LEU A 26 -5.38 -6.76 -6.11
N THR A 27 -6.69 -6.56 -6.06
CA THR A 27 -7.26 -5.29 -5.63
C THR A 27 -8.23 -5.47 -4.49
N ALA A 28 -8.38 -4.41 -3.68
CA ALA A 28 -9.37 -4.34 -2.62
C ALA A 28 -10.01 -2.95 -2.67
N VAL A 29 -11.28 -2.87 -2.30
CA VAL A 29 -12.04 -1.63 -2.46
C VAL A 29 -12.02 -0.75 -1.21
N ASP A 30 -11.62 -1.28 -0.07
CA ASP A 30 -11.49 -0.52 1.17
C ASP A 30 -10.65 -1.31 2.18
N GLY A 31 -10.51 -0.75 3.39
CA GLY A 31 -9.68 -1.38 4.42
C GLY A 31 -10.21 -2.72 4.90
N ARG A 32 -11.52 -2.86 5.01
CA ARG A 32 -12.12 -4.13 5.42
C ARG A 32 -11.85 -5.22 4.38
N ASP A 33 -12.05 -4.89 3.12
CA ASP A 33 -11.77 -5.82 2.02
C ASP A 33 -10.28 -6.19 1.99
N CYS A 34 -9.41 -5.22 2.27
CA CYS A 34 -7.98 -5.46 2.38
C CYS A 34 -7.67 -6.50 3.45
N LEU A 35 -8.21 -6.32 4.65
CA LEU A 35 -7.94 -7.24 5.75
C LEU A 35 -8.52 -8.63 5.48
N ASP A 36 -9.65 -8.71 4.79
CA ASP A 36 -10.25 -9.98 4.43
C ASP A 36 -9.43 -10.76 3.41
N LYS A 37 -8.73 -10.06 2.52
CA LYS A 37 -7.96 -10.67 1.43
C LYS A 37 -6.49 -10.90 1.74
N VAL A 38 -5.93 -10.12 2.65
CA VAL A 38 -4.48 -10.01 2.79
C VAL A 38 -3.81 -11.32 3.19
N THR A 39 -4.40 -12.08 4.10
CA THR A 39 -3.78 -13.32 4.58
C THR A 39 -3.67 -14.34 3.46
N GLU A 40 -4.74 -14.51 2.69
CA GLU A 40 -4.76 -15.47 1.59
C GLU A 40 -3.89 -15.00 0.43
N ALA A 41 -3.91 -13.71 0.13
CA ALA A 41 -3.14 -13.14 -0.97
C ALA A 41 -1.65 -13.11 -0.69
N SER A 42 -1.25 -12.99 0.57
CA SER A 42 0.15 -12.91 1.01
C SER A 42 0.99 -11.97 0.14
N PRO A 43 0.57 -10.71 -0.03
CA PRO A 43 1.31 -9.80 -0.90
C PRO A 43 2.63 -9.36 -0.26
N ASP A 44 3.61 -9.03 -1.10
CA ASP A 44 4.87 -8.45 -0.63
C ASP A 44 4.70 -6.99 -0.30
N VAL A 45 3.87 -6.30 -1.07
CA VAL A 45 3.63 -4.86 -0.94
C VAL A 45 2.13 -4.58 -1.03
N ILE A 46 1.66 -3.66 -0.20
CA ILE A 46 0.30 -3.13 -0.27
C ILE A 46 0.39 -1.63 -0.55
N THR A 47 -0.33 -1.15 -1.56
CA THR A 47 -0.58 0.29 -1.72
C THR A 47 -1.94 0.57 -1.12
N LEU A 48 -2.03 1.56 -0.24
CA LEU A 48 -3.18 1.73 0.63
C LEU A 48 -3.60 3.20 0.68
N ASP A 49 -4.78 3.48 0.15
CA ASP A 49 -5.36 4.82 0.23
C ASP A 49 -5.75 5.12 1.68
N VAL A 50 -5.52 6.37 2.12
CA VAL A 50 -5.84 6.78 3.48
C VAL A 50 -7.34 7.05 3.63
N MET A 51 -7.94 7.74 2.67
CA MET A 51 -9.33 8.20 2.77
C MET A 51 -10.28 7.20 2.15
N MET A 52 -10.78 6.27 2.96
CA MET A 52 -11.70 5.23 2.50
C MET A 52 -12.87 5.07 3.45
N PRO A 53 -14.05 4.66 2.95
CA PRO A 53 -15.19 4.34 3.82
C PRO A 53 -14.94 3.02 4.57
N ARG A 54 -15.78 2.76 5.55
CA ARG A 54 -15.78 1.60 6.44
C ARG A 54 -14.54 1.52 7.31
N LEU A 55 -13.36 1.38 6.73
CA LEU A 55 -12.13 1.28 7.48
C LEU A 55 -11.05 2.05 6.72
N ASP A 56 -10.59 3.17 7.27
CA ASP A 56 -9.62 4.02 6.59
C ASP A 56 -8.21 3.42 6.59
N GLY A 57 -7.32 4.06 5.84
CA GLY A 57 -5.96 3.56 5.66
C GLY A 57 -5.13 3.56 6.94
N TRP A 58 -5.34 4.53 7.83
CA TRP A 58 -4.61 4.58 9.09
C TRP A 58 -4.91 3.37 9.95
N VAL A 59 -6.19 3.07 10.11
CA VAL A 59 -6.64 1.93 10.91
C VAL A 59 -6.20 0.63 10.26
N THR A 60 -6.35 0.52 8.95
CA THR A 60 -5.96 -0.67 8.22
C THR A 60 -4.45 -0.94 8.38
N ALA A 61 -3.62 0.07 8.21
CA ALA A 61 -2.17 -0.07 8.38
C ALA A 61 -1.81 -0.49 9.80
N THR A 62 -2.48 0.11 10.79
CA THR A 62 -2.25 -0.24 12.19
C THR A 62 -2.55 -1.70 12.44
N GLN A 63 -3.68 -2.19 11.92
CA GLN A 63 -4.04 -3.59 12.11
C GLN A 63 -3.09 -4.54 11.40
N LEU A 64 -2.61 -4.17 10.21
CA LEU A 64 -1.62 -4.98 9.51
C LEU A 64 -0.34 -5.13 10.35
N ARG A 65 0.11 -4.06 10.99
CA ARG A 65 1.32 -4.08 11.80
C ARG A 65 1.15 -4.86 13.09
N LYS A 66 -0.06 -4.90 13.65
CA LYS A 66 -0.32 -5.62 14.90
C LYS A 66 -0.45 -7.12 14.71
N ASN A 67 -0.78 -7.57 13.53
CA ASN A 67 -0.95 -9.00 13.25
C ASN A 67 0.38 -9.60 12.82
N PRO A 68 0.92 -10.59 13.56
CA PRO A 68 2.20 -11.20 13.20
C PRO A 68 2.23 -11.79 11.78
N GLU A 69 1.09 -12.22 11.27
CA GLU A 69 1.02 -12.80 9.93
C GLU A 69 1.21 -11.75 8.83
N THR A 70 0.92 -10.48 9.12
CA THR A 70 0.98 -9.41 8.14
C THR A 70 1.98 -8.32 8.48
N ALA A 71 2.60 -8.38 9.65
CA ALA A 71 3.47 -7.31 10.12
C ALA A 71 4.68 -7.06 9.22
N GLY A 72 5.13 -8.05 8.47
CA GLY A 72 6.27 -7.92 7.57
C GLY A 72 5.93 -7.42 6.17
N ILE A 73 4.65 -7.25 5.85
CA ILE A 73 4.26 -6.76 4.54
C ILE A 73 4.62 -5.28 4.41
N ARG A 74 5.21 -4.90 3.28
CA ARG A 74 5.55 -3.50 3.02
C ARG A 74 4.29 -2.72 2.70
N VAL A 75 4.13 -1.55 3.30
CA VAL A 75 2.94 -0.72 3.13
C VAL A 75 3.32 0.66 2.59
N VAL A 76 2.70 1.04 1.48
CA VAL A 76 2.82 2.36 0.89
C VAL A 76 1.49 3.07 1.07
N LEU A 77 1.44 4.10 1.90
CA LEU A 77 0.23 4.91 2.03
C LEU A 77 0.17 5.94 0.91
N ILE A 78 -1.01 6.14 0.36
CA ILE A 78 -1.24 7.12 -0.70
C ILE A 78 -2.39 8.02 -0.25
N SER A 79 -2.16 9.34 -0.25
CA SER A 79 -3.16 10.28 0.25
C SER A 79 -3.08 11.61 -0.46
N ALA A 80 -4.22 12.30 -0.53
CA ALA A 80 -4.26 13.69 -1.00
C ALA A 80 -3.64 14.66 0.01
N ARG A 81 -3.37 14.19 1.24
CA ARG A 81 -2.81 15.01 2.31
C ARG A 81 -1.31 14.76 2.43
N ALA A 82 -0.53 15.87 2.43
CA ALA A 82 0.93 15.78 2.43
C ALA A 82 1.57 16.54 3.58
N GLN A 83 0.82 16.83 4.64
CA GLN A 83 1.34 17.59 5.76
C GLN A 83 2.29 16.77 6.60
N GLU A 84 3.18 17.43 7.31
CA GLU A 84 4.18 16.74 8.13
C GLU A 84 3.53 15.88 9.22
N ASP A 85 2.41 16.33 9.79
CA ASP A 85 1.70 15.54 10.80
C ASP A 85 1.20 14.21 10.23
N ASP A 86 0.76 14.21 8.98
CA ASP A 86 0.30 13.00 8.32
C ASP A 86 1.45 12.02 8.08
N ARG A 87 2.59 12.55 7.65
CA ARG A 87 3.79 11.75 7.42
C ARG A 87 4.34 11.18 8.73
N ALA A 88 4.32 12.00 9.80
CA ALA A 88 4.73 11.54 11.12
C ALA A 88 3.83 10.41 11.62
N ARG A 89 2.53 10.53 11.38
CA ARG A 89 1.59 9.48 11.76
C ARG A 89 1.90 8.17 11.02
N GLY A 90 2.22 8.27 9.74
CA GLY A 90 2.62 7.09 8.97
C GLY A 90 3.87 6.44 9.54
N ARG A 91 4.88 7.25 9.89
CA ARG A 91 6.11 6.73 10.50
C ARG A 91 5.84 6.05 11.83
N ASP A 92 4.96 6.62 12.64
CA ASP A 92 4.61 6.05 13.94
C ASP A 92 3.92 4.70 13.80
N ILE A 93 3.08 4.54 12.78
CA ILE A 93 2.42 3.27 12.50
C ILE A 93 3.42 2.26 11.95
N GLY A 94 4.46 2.73 11.27
CA GLY A 94 5.48 1.88 10.70
C GLY A 94 5.25 1.55 9.23
N VAL A 95 4.61 2.47 8.48
CA VAL A 95 4.50 2.29 7.03
C VAL A 95 5.86 2.54 6.37
N ASP A 96 6.07 1.94 5.22
CA ASP A 96 7.37 1.97 4.55
C ASP A 96 7.54 3.15 3.62
N ALA A 97 6.44 3.70 3.11
CA ALA A 97 6.48 4.87 2.25
C ALA A 97 5.15 5.63 2.29
N TYR A 98 5.18 6.89 1.91
CA TYR A 98 4.02 7.77 1.88
C TYR A 98 4.07 8.56 0.58
N LEU A 99 3.07 8.39 -0.28
CA LEU A 99 2.96 9.13 -1.53
C LEU A 99 1.76 10.07 -1.49
N THR A 100 1.90 11.22 -2.13
CA THR A 100 0.85 12.24 -2.17
C THR A 100 0.13 12.21 -3.50
N LYS A 101 -1.19 12.28 -3.48
CA LYS A 101 -2.00 12.43 -4.70
C LYS A 101 -2.03 13.90 -5.11
N PRO A 102 -1.94 14.22 -6.40
CA PRO A 102 -1.66 13.29 -7.48
C PRO A 102 -0.21 12.81 -7.43
N PHE A 103 0.02 11.55 -7.69
CA PHE A 103 1.35 10.99 -7.70
C PHE A 103 1.82 10.73 -9.14
N ASP A 104 3.14 10.74 -9.32
CA ASP A 104 3.74 10.35 -10.58
C ASP A 104 3.75 8.82 -10.65
N PRO A 105 3.12 8.19 -11.65
CA PRO A 105 3.13 6.74 -11.77
C PRO A 105 4.54 6.15 -11.78
N ALA A 106 5.50 6.83 -12.39
CA ALA A 106 6.89 6.36 -12.40
C ALA A 106 7.50 6.33 -11.00
N GLU A 107 7.19 7.34 -10.18
CA GLU A 107 7.66 7.37 -8.80
C GLU A 107 7.02 6.25 -7.99
N MET A 108 5.73 6.03 -8.16
CA MET A 108 5.04 4.94 -7.47
C MET A 108 5.66 3.59 -7.83
N ILE A 109 5.89 3.34 -9.11
CA ILE A 109 6.49 2.09 -9.57
C ILE A 109 7.87 1.92 -8.96
N ARG A 110 8.68 2.97 -8.93
CA ARG A 110 10.01 2.93 -8.34
C ARG A 110 9.96 2.55 -6.86
N VAL A 111 9.07 3.19 -6.11
CA VAL A 111 8.93 2.92 -4.67
C VAL A 111 8.48 1.49 -4.43
N VAL A 112 7.47 1.03 -5.16
CA VAL A 112 6.96 -0.33 -5.02
C VAL A 112 8.05 -1.34 -5.37
N ARG A 113 8.79 -1.10 -6.43
CA ARG A 113 9.86 -2.01 -6.87
C ARG A 113 10.97 -2.10 -5.83
N GLU A 114 11.37 -0.97 -5.25
CA GLU A 114 12.36 -0.95 -4.19
C GLU A 114 11.90 -1.75 -2.98
N LEU A 115 10.66 -1.57 -2.56
CA LEU A 115 10.13 -2.27 -1.39
C LEU A 115 9.95 -3.75 -1.65
N ALA A 116 9.46 -4.12 -2.82
CA ALA A 116 9.23 -5.52 -3.16
C ALA A 116 10.53 -6.31 -3.22
N GLY A 117 11.62 -5.68 -3.68
CA GLY A 117 12.91 -6.34 -3.80
C GLY A 117 13.82 -6.21 -2.60
N ALA A 118 13.50 -5.30 -1.67
CA ALA A 118 14.44 -4.91 -0.63
C ALA A 118 14.95 -6.07 0.25
N PRO A 119 14.09 -6.97 0.76
CA PRO A 119 14.58 -8.02 1.63
C PRO A 119 15.50 -9.01 0.93
N ASN A 120 15.27 -9.23 -0.35
CA ASN A 120 16.03 -10.23 -1.11
C ASN A 120 17.32 -9.66 -1.64
N THR A 121 17.30 -8.41 -2.07
CA THR A 121 18.47 -7.76 -2.62
C THR A 121 19.56 -7.54 -1.59
N ALA A 122 19.19 -7.49 -0.32
CA ALA A 122 20.17 -7.30 0.75
C ALA A 122 21.15 -8.47 0.88
N PHE A 123 20.80 -9.61 0.36
CA PHE A 123 21.60 -10.83 0.51
C PHE A 123 22.36 -11.19 -0.75
N ASP A 124 22.07 -10.51 -1.81
CA ASP A 124 22.67 -10.80 -3.09
C ASP A 124 23.93 -9.96 -3.31
#